data_567777e9f4c8b621f69eb3fcab666fc8
#
_entry.id   567777e9f4c8b621f69eb3fcab666fc8
#
_cell.length_a   1.000
_cell.length_b   1.000
_cell.length_c   1.000
_cell.angle_alpha   90.00
_cell.angle_beta   90.00
_cell.angle_gamma   90.00
#
_symmetry.space_group_name_H-M   'P 1'
#
loop_
_entity.id
_entity.type
_entity.pdbx_description
1 polymer ?
#
loop_
_entity_poly.entity_id
_entity_poly.type
_entity_poly.pdbx_seq_one_letter_code
_entity_poly.pdbx_strand_id
1 'polypeptide(L)'
;MLKLEARPQASRWWTYGSPLLALAVTVLIGLALFAALGKDPVRGLQVFFWEPIKSQYAIGELMVKATPLLLIALGLAVCFRSNVWNIGAEGQFVIGAVAAGGIALLADQTTGPWIVPAILLAGVLGGMAWAGITALLRDRFNANEILVSLMLVYVATLVLGYLVYGPWKDPMGYNFPQTKTFERVTQIPRLMQGSRVSIGLLLALAGAAALWVFLFRTRAGFAQQVGGLAPAAARYAGFSSRRALWTALLISGGAAGLAGALEVAGPIGQLTPYVPAGYGFAAIIVAFVGRLHPVGMVFSAVLMSMFYIGGELAQSRLGLPKSLTGVFQGLLLFTLLACDTLIAYRVRWVGSQGRAA
;
A
#
# COMPACT_ATOMS: atom_id res chain seq x y z
N MET A 1 -25.27 31.66 -1.45
CA MET A 1 -24.77 30.48 -0.71
C MET A 1 -24.31 29.41 -1.68
N LEU A 2 -23.22 28.71 -1.38
CA LEU A 2 -22.81 27.53 -2.14
C LEU A 2 -23.70 26.35 -1.75
N LYS A 3 -24.30 25.66 -2.73
CA LYS A 3 -25.15 24.49 -2.53
C LYS A 3 -24.58 23.33 -3.35
N LEU A 4 -24.49 22.16 -2.73
CA LEU A 4 -24.16 20.91 -3.41
C LEU A 4 -25.45 20.29 -3.96
N GLU A 5 -25.54 20.16 -5.27
CA GLU A 5 -26.64 19.48 -5.95
C GLU A 5 -26.17 18.11 -6.46
N ALA A 6 -26.94 17.06 -6.18
CA ALA A 6 -26.68 15.74 -6.74
C ALA A 6 -26.77 15.77 -8.26
N ARG A 7 -25.82 15.16 -8.94
CA ARG A 7 -25.84 14.99 -10.40
C ARG A 7 -26.76 13.83 -10.77
N PRO A 8 -27.54 13.91 -11.85
CA PRO A 8 -28.33 12.80 -12.34
C PRO A 8 -27.49 11.59 -12.76
N GLN A 9 -26.27 11.86 -13.22
CA GLN A 9 -25.26 10.84 -13.57
C GLN A 9 -23.89 11.30 -13.06
N ALA A 10 -23.08 10.31 -12.60
CA ALA A 10 -21.70 10.55 -12.20
C ALA A 10 -20.89 11.15 -13.36
N SER A 11 -20.11 12.18 -13.08
CA SER A 11 -19.34 12.88 -14.10
C SER A 11 -18.08 12.10 -14.46
N ARG A 12 -17.96 11.64 -15.71
CA ARG A 12 -16.74 10.98 -16.21
C ARG A 12 -15.51 11.89 -16.14
N TRP A 13 -15.66 13.19 -16.38
CA TRP A 13 -14.56 14.16 -16.27
C TRP A 13 -14.02 14.26 -14.86
N TRP A 14 -14.90 14.33 -13.87
CA TRP A 14 -14.48 14.38 -12.47
C TRP A 14 -13.93 13.04 -11.95
N THR A 15 -14.28 11.92 -12.57
CA THR A 15 -13.68 10.62 -12.22
C THR A 15 -12.17 10.61 -12.43
N TYR A 16 -11.68 11.26 -13.49
CA TYR A 16 -10.23 11.38 -13.76
C TYR A 16 -9.66 12.72 -13.27
N GLY A 17 -10.47 13.75 -13.18
CA GLY A 17 -10.06 15.09 -12.73
C GLY A 17 -9.85 15.21 -11.23
N SER A 18 -10.62 14.46 -10.41
CA SER A 18 -10.52 14.60 -8.94
C SER A 18 -9.16 14.18 -8.37
N PRO A 19 -8.46 13.11 -8.84
CA PRO A 19 -7.11 12.83 -8.37
C PRO A 19 -6.10 13.92 -8.75
N LEU A 20 -6.23 14.50 -9.95
CA LEU A 20 -5.36 15.60 -10.38
C LEU A 20 -5.60 16.88 -9.58
N LEU A 21 -6.87 17.20 -9.31
CA LEU A 21 -7.23 18.32 -8.46
C LEU A 21 -6.72 18.11 -7.03
N ALA A 22 -6.91 16.91 -6.48
CA ALA A 22 -6.42 16.57 -5.16
C ALA A 22 -4.90 16.72 -5.05
N LEU A 23 -4.16 16.26 -6.07
CA LEU A 23 -2.72 16.43 -6.13
C LEU A 23 -2.34 17.92 -6.20
N ALA A 24 -3.00 18.71 -7.05
CA ALA A 24 -2.75 20.14 -7.17
C ALA A 24 -2.99 20.88 -5.84
N VAL A 25 -4.10 20.58 -5.15
CA VAL A 25 -4.40 21.15 -3.83
C VAL A 25 -3.37 20.71 -2.79
N THR A 26 -2.95 19.44 -2.80
CA THR A 26 -1.90 18.93 -1.90
C THR A 26 -0.58 19.66 -2.13
N VAL A 27 -0.20 19.90 -3.39
CA VAL A 27 1.01 20.67 -3.74
C VAL A 27 0.92 22.13 -3.27
N LEU A 28 -0.23 22.78 -3.45
CA LEU A 28 -0.45 24.15 -2.97
C LEU A 28 -0.37 24.26 -1.43
N ILE A 29 -0.98 23.33 -0.72
CA ILE A 29 -0.86 23.27 0.75
C ILE A 29 0.60 22.97 1.13
N GLY A 30 1.29 22.11 0.39
CA GLY A 30 2.70 21.82 0.60
C GLY A 30 3.60 23.05 0.45
N LEU A 31 3.35 23.91 -0.54
CA LEU A 31 4.05 25.21 -0.68
C LEU A 31 3.86 26.08 0.57
N ALA A 32 2.63 26.18 1.06
CA ALA A 32 2.33 26.93 2.29
C ALA A 32 3.03 26.32 3.52
N LEU A 33 3.08 25.00 3.61
CA LEU A 33 3.80 24.28 4.68
C LEU A 33 5.30 24.54 4.64
N PHE A 34 5.96 24.51 3.46
CA PHE A 34 7.38 24.81 3.35
C PHE A 34 7.66 26.26 3.78
N ALA A 35 6.82 27.22 3.35
CA ALA A 35 6.92 28.62 3.78
C ALA A 35 6.77 28.77 5.29
N ALA A 36 5.76 28.10 5.90
CA ALA A 36 5.53 28.14 7.35
C ALA A 36 6.70 27.52 8.16
N LEU A 37 7.41 26.56 7.57
CA LEU A 37 8.61 25.93 8.16
C LEU A 37 9.90 26.75 7.92
N GLY A 38 9.79 27.97 7.37
CA GLY A 38 10.92 28.84 7.10
C GLY A 38 11.85 28.35 5.99
N LYS A 39 11.34 27.51 5.08
CA LYS A 39 12.09 26.99 3.93
C LYS A 39 11.58 27.64 2.65
N ASP A 40 12.47 27.79 1.65
CA ASP A 40 12.06 28.22 0.32
C ASP A 40 11.05 27.21 -0.28
N PRO A 41 9.80 27.63 -0.56
CA PRO A 41 8.77 26.74 -1.09
C PRO A 41 9.13 26.12 -2.44
N VAL A 42 9.77 26.89 -3.33
CA VAL A 42 10.14 26.40 -4.67
C VAL A 42 11.24 25.34 -4.55
N ARG A 43 12.25 25.58 -3.73
CA ARG A 43 13.31 24.60 -3.44
C ARG A 43 12.74 23.36 -2.74
N GLY A 44 11.76 23.53 -1.84
CA GLY A 44 11.03 22.45 -1.22
C GLY A 44 10.35 21.53 -2.23
N LEU A 45 9.63 22.10 -3.18
CA LEU A 45 9.00 21.33 -4.26
C LEU A 45 10.02 20.67 -5.19
N GLN A 46 11.10 21.35 -5.54
CA GLN A 46 12.15 20.75 -6.36
C GLN A 46 12.77 19.52 -5.69
N VAL A 47 13.10 19.61 -4.41
CA VAL A 47 13.65 18.47 -3.65
C VAL A 47 12.62 17.34 -3.52
N PHE A 48 11.35 17.68 -3.34
CA PHE A 48 10.31 16.70 -3.06
C PHE A 48 9.80 15.98 -4.32
N PHE A 49 9.67 16.68 -5.47
CA PHE A 49 9.06 16.13 -6.68
C PHE A 49 10.02 15.98 -7.87
N TRP A 50 11.02 16.87 -7.99
CA TRP A 50 11.91 16.83 -9.14
C TRP A 50 13.14 15.96 -8.92
N GLU A 51 13.76 16.04 -7.74
CA GLU A 51 14.96 15.26 -7.46
C GLU A 51 14.76 13.74 -7.50
N PRO A 52 13.61 13.19 -7.07
CA PRO A 52 13.33 11.76 -7.17
C PRO A 52 13.29 11.21 -8.59
N ILE A 53 13.15 12.06 -9.62
CA ILE A 53 13.11 11.66 -11.04
C ILE A 53 14.33 12.14 -11.83
N LYS A 54 15.25 12.86 -11.20
CA LYS A 54 16.36 13.53 -11.89
C LYS A 54 17.42 12.59 -12.47
N SER A 55 17.60 11.41 -11.90
CA SER A 55 18.64 10.47 -12.31
C SER A 55 18.08 9.05 -12.46
N GLN A 56 18.74 8.23 -13.29
CA GLN A 56 18.39 6.83 -13.47
C GLN A 56 18.41 6.04 -12.14
N TYR A 57 19.36 6.37 -11.25
CA TYR A 57 19.40 5.77 -9.91
C TYR A 57 18.18 6.17 -9.10
N ALA A 58 17.80 7.45 -9.08
CA ALA A 58 16.63 7.94 -8.37
C ALA A 58 15.32 7.29 -8.88
N ILE A 59 15.17 7.13 -10.18
CA ILE A 59 14.04 6.39 -10.77
C ILE A 59 14.05 4.93 -10.33
N GLY A 60 15.22 4.31 -10.25
CA GLY A 60 15.36 2.96 -9.66
C GLY A 60 14.83 2.90 -8.23
N GLU A 61 15.22 3.83 -7.38
CA GLU A 61 14.74 3.91 -5.99
C GLU A 61 13.21 4.11 -5.90
N LEU A 62 12.63 4.93 -6.82
CA LEU A 62 11.17 5.04 -6.92
C LEU A 62 10.52 3.69 -7.22
N MET A 63 11.07 2.91 -8.15
CA MET A 63 10.53 1.60 -8.51
C MET A 63 10.67 0.59 -7.35
N VAL A 64 11.76 0.66 -6.60
CA VAL A 64 11.93 -0.15 -5.38
C VAL A 64 10.82 0.12 -4.38
N LYS A 65 10.53 1.41 -4.09
CA LYS A 65 9.46 1.80 -3.16
C LYS A 65 8.05 1.56 -3.74
N ALA A 66 7.86 1.71 -5.05
CA ALA A 66 6.58 1.47 -5.72
C ALA A 66 6.17 -0.01 -5.71
N THR A 67 7.13 -0.93 -5.71
CA THR A 67 6.87 -2.38 -5.75
C THR A 67 6.00 -2.87 -4.58
N PRO A 68 6.38 -2.70 -3.30
CA PRO A 68 5.55 -3.12 -2.18
C PRO A 68 4.22 -2.35 -2.12
N LEU A 69 4.23 -1.05 -2.40
CA LEU A 69 3.02 -0.22 -2.42
C LEU A 69 1.99 -0.75 -3.43
N LEU A 70 2.45 -1.09 -4.65
CA LEU A 70 1.60 -1.64 -5.70
C LEU A 70 1.02 -2.99 -5.28
N LEU A 71 1.86 -3.94 -4.83
CA LEU A 71 1.41 -5.29 -4.45
C LEU A 71 0.35 -5.23 -3.35
N ILE A 72 0.58 -4.47 -2.30
CA ILE A 72 -0.36 -4.33 -1.20
C ILE A 72 -1.67 -3.67 -1.70
N ALA A 73 -1.57 -2.61 -2.51
CA ALA A 73 -2.74 -1.91 -3.05
C ALA A 73 -3.60 -2.82 -3.95
N LEU A 74 -2.97 -3.69 -4.76
CA LEU A 74 -3.67 -4.67 -5.58
C LEU A 74 -4.51 -5.64 -4.71
N GLY A 75 -3.93 -6.14 -3.62
CA GLY A 75 -4.64 -6.97 -2.66
C GLY A 75 -5.80 -6.22 -1.98
N LEU A 76 -5.55 -5.00 -1.52
CA LEU A 76 -6.56 -4.13 -0.90
C LEU A 76 -7.70 -3.79 -1.85
N ALA A 77 -7.44 -3.64 -3.15
CA ALA A 77 -8.47 -3.36 -4.14
C ALA A 77 -9.53 -4.49 -4.23
N VAL A 78 -9.14 -5.74 -4.03
CA VAL A 78 -10.10 -6.86 -3.94
C VAL A 78 -11.00 -6.69 -2.71
N CYS A 79 -10.41 -6.37 -1.56
CA CYS A 79 -11.13 -6.14 -0.32
C CYS A 79 -12.14 -4.98 -0.47
N PHE A 80 -11.69 -3.81 -0.92
CA PHE A 80 -12.55 -2.62 -1.02
C PHE A 80 -13.66 -2.78 -2.06
N ARG A 81 -13.39 -3.46 -3.19
CA ARG A 81 -14.44 -3.79 -4.17
C ARG A 81 -15.48 -4.78 -3.62
N SER A 82 -15.11 -5.59 -2.64
CA SER A 82 -16.01 -6.54 -1.96
C SER A 82 -16.68 -5.92 -0.73
N ASN A 83 -16.47 -4.62 -0.47
CA ASN A 83 -16.91 -3.93 0.73
C ASN A 83 -16.40 -4.58 2.03
N VAL A 84 -15.18 -5.14 1.97
CA VAL A 84 -14.44 -5.69 3.11
C VAL A 84 -13.30 -4.71 3.43
N TRP A 85 -13.26 -4.21 4.67
CA TRP A 85 -12.32 -3.17 5.07
C TRP A 85 -11.10 -3.78 5.77
N ASN A 86 -10.07 -4.13 4.98
CA ASN A 86 -8.79 -4.59 5.50
C ASN A 86 -7.85 -3.41 5.78
N ILE A 87 -7.77 -2.97 7.03
CA ILE A 87 -6.80 -1.93 7.46
C ILE A 87 -5.50 -2.56 7.96
N GLY A 88 -5.47 -3.90 8.06
CA GLY A 88 -4.37 -4.68 8.61
C GLY A 88 -3.26 -5.05 7.63
N ALA A 89 -3.25 -4.51 6.42
CA ALA A 89 -2.27 -4.87 5.39
C ALA A 89 -0.81 -4.64 5.84
N GLU A 90 -0.55 -3.63 6.70
CA GLU A 90 0.79 -3.41 7.28
C GLU A 90 1.22 -4.60 8.16
N GLY A 91 0.33 -5.12 9.01
CA GLY A 91 0.63 -6.29 9.83
C GLY A 91 0.83 -7.56 9.00
N GLN A 92 0.07 -7.73 7.92
CA GLN A 92 0.21 -8.83 6.97
C GLN A 92 1.55 -8.74 6.22
N PHE A 93 1.98 -7.55 5.85
CA PHE A 93 3.30 -7.26 5.28
C PHE A 93 4.42 -7.63 6.27
N VAL A 94 4.31 -7.20 7.53
CA VAL A 94 5.31 -7.47 8.57
C VAL A 94 5.42 -8.97 8.86
N ILE A 95 4.30 -9.68 9.03
CA ILE A 95 4.34 -11.14 9.27
C ILE A 95 4.82 -11.89 8.02
N GLY A 96 4.48 -11.42 6.83
CA GLY A 96 5.07 -11.95 5.59
C GLY A 96 6.58 -11.79 5.55
N ALA A 97 7.10 -10.61 5.93
CA ALA A 97 8.52 -10.35 6.06
C ALA A 97 9.19 -11.26 7.13
N VAL A 98 8.53 -11.45 8.27
CA VAL A 98 9.01 -12.34 9.34
C VAL A 98 9.05 -13.79 8.85
N ALA A 99 8.00 -14.29 8.21
CA ALA A 99 7.96 -15.68 7.70
C ALA A 99 9.04 -15.90 6.61
N ALA A 100 9.18 -14.95 5.69
CA ALA A 100 10.21 -14.96 4.65
C ALA A 100 11.62 -14.90 5.26
N GLY A 101 11.85 -14.01 6.21
CA GLY A 101 13.11 -13.87 6.92
C GLY A 101 13.48 -15.11 7.73
N GLY A 102 12.49 -15.77 8.35
CA GLY A 102 12.70 -17.05 9.04
C GLY A 102 13.26 -18.12 8.13
N ILE A 103 12.73 -18.27 6.91
CA ILE A 103 13.26 -19.19 5.90
C ILE A 103 14.65 -18.73 5.42
N ALA A 104 14.85 -17.42 5.22
CA ALA A 104 16.15 -16.90 4.77
C ALA A 104 17.26 -17.11 5.81
N LEU A 105 16.97 -17.07 7.09
CA LEU A 105 17.92 -17.32 8.19
C LEU A 105 18.32 -18.79 8.32
N LEU A 106 17.52 -19.73 7.80
CA LEU A 106 17.86 -21.15 7.76
C LEU A 106 18.79 -21.53 6.59
N ALA A 107 18.94 -20.62 5.62
CA ALA A 107 19.81 -20.85 4.47
C ALA A 107 21.29 -20.69 4.85
N ASP A 108 22.12 -21.53 4.26
CA ASP A 108 23.57 -21.49 4.34
C ASP A 108 24.20 -21.39 2.95
N GLN A 109 25.54 -21.38 2.86
CA GLN A 109 26.27 -21.29 1.59
C GLN A 109 26.07 -22.51 0.67
N THR A 110 25.57 -23.63 1.21
CA THR A 110 25.30 -24.86 0.46
C THR A 110 23.87 -24.91 -0.09
N THR A 111 23.03 -23.98 0.33
CA THR A 111 21.61 -23.92 -0.06
C THR A 111 21.47 -23.55 -1.53
N GLY A 112 20.69 -24.33 -2.26
CA GLY A 112 20.45 -24.10 -3.69
C GLY A 112 19.50 -22.92 -3.98
N PRO A 113 19.39 -22.46 -5.24
CA PRO A 113 18.57 -21.30 -5.63
C PRO A 113 17.06 -21.50 -5.43
N TRP A 114 16.60 -22.72 -5.13
CA TRP A 114 15.20 -23.03 -4.79
C TRP A 114 14.72 -22.31 -3.52
N ILE A 115 15.65 -21.80 -2.71
CA ILE A 115 15.33 -21.09 -1.46
C ILE A 115 14.54 -19.80 -1.74
N VAL A 116 14.79 -19.09 -2.86
CA VAL A 116 14.10 -17.85 -3.19
C VAL A 116 12.59 -18.07 -3.40
N PRO A 117 12.13 -19.02 -4.22
CA PRO A 117 10.71 -19.39 -4.26
C PRO A 117 10.14 -19.78 -2.91
N ALA A 118 10.90 -20.51 -2.06
CA ALA A 118 10.44 -20.87 -0.73
C ALA A 118 10.24 -19.66 0.19
N ILE A 119 11.16 -18.69 0.16
CA ILE A 119 11.05 -17.40 0.87
C ILE A 119 9.81 -16.64 0.44
N LEU A 120 9.57 -16.51 -0.87
CA LEU A 120 8.40 -15.82 -1.40
C LEU A 120 7.10 -16.53 -1.00
N LEU A 121 7.06 -17.85 -1.09
CA LEU A 121 5.91 -18.65 -0.67
C LEU A 121 5.64 -18.50 0.83
N ALA A 122 6.69 -18.57 1.66
CA ALA A 122 6.56 -18.36 3.11
C ALA A 122 5.99 -16.99 3.43
N GLY A 123 6.43 -15.94 2.72
CA GLY A 123 5.87 -14.60 2.86
C GLY A 123 4.39 -14.52 2.51
N VAL A 124 4.00 -15.12 1.36
CA VAL A 124 2.59 -15.20 0.96
C VAL A 124 1.75 -15.93 2.01
N LEU A 125 2.20 -17.11 2.44
CA LEU A 125 1.47 -17.91 3.43
C LEU A 125 1.41 -17.24 4.80
N GLY A 126 2.48 -16.57 5.22
CA GLY A 126 2.51 -15.80 6.47
C GLY A 126 1.50 -14.65 6.45
N GLY A 127 1.47 -13.87 5.37
CA GLY A 127 0.48 -12.81 5.19
C GLY A 127 -0.95 -13.32 5.09
N MET A 128 -1.18 -14.43 4.38
CA MET A 128 -2.49 -15.10 4.29
C MET A 128 -2.95 -15.62 5.66
N ALA A 129 -2.08 -16.27 6.41
CA ALA A 129 -2.40 -16.78 7.75
C ALA A 129 -2.80 -15.64 8.68
N TRP A 130 -2.07 -14.52 8.64
CA TRP A 130 -2.38 -13.34 9.45
C TRP A 130 -3.71 -12.70 9.07
N ALA A 131 -3.99 -12.54 7.79
CA ALA A 131 -5.29 -12.08 7.29
C ALA A 131 -6.42 -13.07 7.63
N GLY A 132 -6.11 -14.36 7.64
CA GLY A 132 -7.02 -15.45 8.02
C GLY A 132 -7.57 -15.32 9.44
N ILE A 133 -6.78 -14.77 10.38
CA ILE A 133 -7.25 -14.48 11.74
C ILE A 133 -8.40 -13.45 11.68
N THR A 134 -8.24 -12.37 10.94
CA THR A 134 -9.30 -11.37 10.73
C THR A 134 -10.53 -11.99 10.08
N ALA A 135 -10.33 -12.81 9.04
CA ALA A 135 -11.42 -13.51 8.36
C ALA A 135 -12.19 -14.45 9.28
N LEU A 136 -11.46 -15.22 10.10
CA LEU A 136 -12.05 -16.15 11.08
C LEU A 136 -12.88 -15.44 12.15
N LEU A 137 -12.33 -14.37 12.71
CA LEU A 137 -13.02 -13.59 13.75
C LEU A 137 -14.26 -12.88 13.19
N ARG A 138 -14.19 -12.39 11.97
CA ARG A 138 -15.35 -11.80 11.28
C ARG A 138 -16.41 -12.85 10.95
N ASP A 139 -16.00 -14.02 10.43
CA ASP A 139 -16.91 -15.08 9.97
C ASP A 139 -17.61 -15.80 11.13
N ARG A 140 -16.89 -16.09 12.23
CA ARG A 140 -17.40 -16.89 13.34
C ARG A 140 -18.01 -16.08 14.48
N PHE A 141 -17.43 -14.91 14.75
CA PHE A 141 -17.80 -14.09 15.91
C PHE A 141 -18.41 -12.75 15.49
N ASN A 142 -18.60 -12.52 14.19
CA ASN A 142 -19.10 -11.24 13.65
C ASN A 142 -18.32 -10.01 14.18
N ALA A 143 -17.02 -10.21 14.48
CA ALA A 143 -16.15 -9.14 14.94
C ALA A 143 -15.97 -8.07 13.85
N ASN A 144 -15.70 -6.82 14.24
CA ASN A 144 -15.44 -5.74 13.29
C ASN A 144 -14.05 -5.94 12.65
N GLU A 145 -14.02 -6.19 11.34
CA GLU A 145 -12.78 -6.47 10.60
C GLU A 145 -11.81 -5.29 10.60
N ILE A 146 -12.31 -4.03 10.66
CA ILE A 146 -11.48 -2.83 10.73
C ILE A 146 -10.68 -2.83 12.04
N LEU A 147 -11.37 -3.01 13.17
CA LEU A 147 -10.73 -2.99 14.49
C LEU A 147 -9.78 -4.18 14.67
N VAL A 148 -10.23 -5.38 14.30
CA VAL A 148 -9.42 -6.60 14.42
C VAL A 148 -8.15 -6.49 13.58
N SER A 149 -8.28 -6.13 12.31
CA SER A 149 -7.12 -6.01 11.43
C SER A 149 -6.14 -4.94 11.87
N LEU A 150 -6.65 -3.80 12.38
CA LEU A 150 -5.80 -2.73 12.92
C LEU A 150 -5.06 -3.17 14.19
N MET A 151 -5.73 -3.85 15.12
CA MET A 151 -5.06 -4.37 16.33
C MET A 151 -3.98 -5.39 15.98
N LEU A 152 -4.23 -6.24 14.99
CA LEU A 152 -3.24 -7.20 14.50
C LEU A 152 -2.00 -6.54 13.87
N VAL A 153 -2.06 -5.28 13.41
CA VAL A 153 -0.86 -4.54 12.98
C VAL A 153 0.08 -4.33 14.16
N TYR A 154 -0.44 -3.88 15.30
CA TYR A 154 0.38 -3.67 16.49
C TYR A 154 0.98 -4.99 17.00
N VAL A 155 0.18 -6.06 17.02
CA VAL A 155 0.68 -7.39 17.41
C VAL A 155 1.80 -7.85 16.47
N ALA A 156 1.64 -7.69 15.14
CA ALA A 156 2.66 -8.04 14.16
C ALA A 156 3.98 -7.30 14.40
N THR A 157 3.90 -6.00 14.69
CA THR A 157 5.07 -5.16 14.99
C THR A 157 5.77 -5.61 16.27
N LEU A 158 5.00 -5.97 17.30
CA LEU A 158 5.54 -6.50 18.55
C LEU A 158 6.20 -7.88 18.35
N VAL A 159 5.61 -8.76 17.53
CA VAL A 159 6.19 -10.06 17.17
C VAL A 159 7.53 -9.87 16.46
N LEU A 160 7.61 -8.97 15.47
CA LEU A 160 8.87 -8.62 14.81
C LEU A 160 9.89 -8.11 15.83
N GLY A 161 9.49 -7.19 16.69
CA GLY A 161 10.35 -6.65 17.75
C GLY A 161 10.88 -7.78 18.64
N TYR A 162 10.01 -8.63 19.18
CA TYR A 162 10.41 -9.76 20.02
C TYR A 162 11.46 -10.64 19.33
N LEU A 163 11.29 -10.96 18.05
CA LEU A 163 12.23 -11.79 17.30
C LEU A 163 13.60 -11.11 17.11
N VAL A 164 13.59 -9.85 16.71
CA VAL A 164 14.81 -9.10 16.35
C VAL A 164 15.61 -8.65 17.58
N TYR A 165 14.94 -8.35 18.69
CA TYR A 165 15.61 -8.03 19.97
C TYR A 165 16.01 -9.28 20.76
N GLY A 166 15.41 -10.43 20.47
CA GLY A 166 15.57 -11.68 21.21
C GLY A 166 16.19 -12.81 20.37
N PRO A 167 15.41 -13.85 20.00
CA PRO A 167 15.95 -15.12 19.51
C PRO A 167 16.65 -15.01 18.14
N TRP A 168 16.31 -14.02 17.31
CA TRP A 168 16.90 -13.84 15.98
C TRP A 168 17.92 -12.74 15.90
N LYS A 169 18.27 -12.13 17.05
CA LYS A 169 19.28 -11.08 17.13
C LYS A 169 20.62 -11.60 16.64
N ASP A 170 21.32 -10.80 15.82
CA ASP A 170 22.67 -11.11 15.37
C ASP A 170 23.67 -11.03 16.56
N PRO A 171 24.32 -12.15 16.93
CA PRO A 171 25.32 -12.14 18.00
C PRO A 171 26.54 -11.28 17.69
N MET A 172 26.86 -11.08 16.39
CA MET A 172 28.01 -10.29 15.91
C MET A 172 27.64 -8.84 15.57
N GLY A 173 26.37 -8.46 15.70
CA GLY A 173 25.82 -7.17 15.29
C GLY A 173 26.04 -6.01 16.26
N TYR A 174 27.08 -6.01 17.07
CA TYR A 174 27.42 -4.91 18.01
C TYR A 174 26.25 -4.43 18.87
N ASN A 175 25.39 -5.35 19.26
CA ASN A 175 24.18 -5.11 20.04
C ASN A 175 23.05 -4.33 19.32
N PHE A 176 23.16 -4.06 18.02
CA PHE A 176 22.05 -3.50 17.26
C PHE A 176 20.89 -4.51 17.13
N PRO A 177 19.63 -4.05 17.17
CA PRO A 177 18.45 -4.90 17.02
C PRO A 177 18.24 -5.25 15.54
N GLN A 178 18.92 -6.30 15.08
CA GLN A 178 18.87 -6.78 13.71
C GLN A 178 19.18 -8.28 13.65
N THR A 179 18.72 -8.96 12.63
CA THR A 179 19.12 -10.34 12.35
C THR A 179 20.46 -10.36 11.61
N LYS A 180 21.05 -11.54 11.47
CA LYS A 180 22.15 -11.74 10.52
C LYS A 180 21.72 -11.27 9.12
N THR A 181 22.68 -10.71 8.38
CA THR A 181 22.48 -10.41 6.96
C THR A 181 22.21 -11.71 6.21
N PHE A 182 21.22 -11.70 5.34
CA PHE A 182 20.82 -12.87 4.58
C PHE A 182 21.91 -13.27 3.57
N GLU A 183 22.13 -14.57 3.39
CA GLU A 183 23.07 -15.10 2.43
C GLU A 183 22.74 -14.67 1.00
N ARG A 184 23.76 -14.53 0.14
CA ARG A 184 23.56 -14.07 -1.25
C ARG A 184 22.58 -14.93 -2.03
N VAL A 185 22.53 -16.23 -1.75
CA VAL A 185 21.63 -17.17 -2.42
C VAL A 185 20.15 -16.89 -2.11
N THR A 186 19.85 -16.25 -0.97
CA THR A 186 18.49 -15.88 -0.56
C THR A 186 18.06 -14.52 -1.09
N GLN A 187 18.99 -13.74 -1.64
CA GLN A 187 18.69 -12.42 -2.16
C GLN A 187 17.98 -12.51 -3.51
N ILE A 188 16.94 -11.69 -3.66
CA ILE A 188 16.18 -11.65 -4.91
C ILE A 188 17.03 -11.02 -6.00
N PRO A 189 17.11 -11.64 -7.20
CA PRO A 189 17.90 -11.14 -8.31
C PRO A 189 17.52 -9.70 -8.68
N ARG A 190 18.53 -8.87 -8.93
CA ARG A 190 18.37 -7.50 -9.39
C ARG A 190 18.12 -7.46 -10.90
N LEU A 191 17.22 -6.61 -11.36
CA LEU A 191 16.93 -6.45 -12.79
C LEU A 191 18.00 -5.65 -13.54
N MET A 192 18.63 -4.67 -12.84
CA MET A 192 19.60 -3.77 -13.45
C MET A 192 20.85 -3.66 -12.60
N GLN A 193 22.01 -3.69 -13.24
CA GLN A 193 23.27 -3.40 -12.57
C GLN A 193 23.29 -1.91 -12.16
N GLY A 194 23.77 -1.65 -10.93
CA GLY A 194 23.81 -0.28 -10.38
C GLY A 194 22.49 0.23 -9.79
N SER A 195 21.40 -0.58 -9.82
CA SER A 195 20.12 -0.26 -9.17
C SER A 195 19.74 -1.37 -8.18
N ARG A 196 18.93 -1.01 -7.17
CA ARG A 196 18.34 -1.97 -6.23
C ARG A 196 17.02 -2.59 -6.73
N VAL A 197 16.58 -2.24 -7.94
CA VAL A 197 15.35 -2.78 -8.54
C VAL A 197 15.50 -4.28 -8.74
N SER A 198 14.62 -5.06 -8.11
CA SER A 198 14.60 -6.51 -8.18
C SER A 198 13.51 -7.04 -9.13
N ILE A 199 13.53 -8.34 -9.39
CA ILE A 199 12.46 -9.07 -10.09
C ILE A 199 11.09 -8.83 -9.42
N GLY A 200 11.06 -8.39 -8.17
CA GLY A 200 9.82 -8.01 -7.47
C GLY A 200 8.97 -7.00 -8.23
N LEU A 201 9.56 -6.06 -8.98
CA LEU A 201 8.82 -5.13 -9.83
C LEU A 201 8.03 -5.87 -10.93
N LEU A 202 8.65 -6.87 -11.57
CA LEU A 202 7.96 -7.68 -12.59
C LEU A 202 6.84 -8.50 -11.97
N LEU A 203 7.03 -9.03 -10.77
CA LEU A 203 5.99 -9.74 -10.03
C LEU A 203 4.83 -8.80 -9.65
N ALA A 204 5.12 -7.56 -9.27
CA ALA A 204 4.09 -6.56 -8.99
C ALA A 204 3.27 -6.19 -10.25
N LEU A 205 3.93 -6.02 -11.39
CA LEU A 205 3.25 -5.75 -12.67
C LEU A 205 2.46 -6.97 -13.16
N ALA A 206 3.01 -8.18 -13.00
CA ALA A 206 2.29 -9.43 -13.26
C ALA A 206 1.08 -9.58 -12.33
N GLY A 207 1.23 -9.21 -11.06
CA GLY A 207 0.13 -9.12 -10.09
C GLY A 207 -0.97 -8.15 -10.53
N ALA A 208 -0.61 -6.99 -11.10
CA ALA A 208 -1.58 -6.04 -11.65
C ALA A 208 -2.36 -6.62 -12.84
N ALA A 209 -1.66 -7.33 -13.75
CA ALA A 209 -2.29 -8.03 -14.86
C ALA A 209 -3.20 -9.18 -14.38
N ALA A 210 -2.72 -9.97 -13.41
CA ALA A 210 -3.50 -11.06 -12.81
C ALA A 210 -4.76 -10.53 -12.10
N LEU A 211 -4.64 -9.42 -11.35
CA LEU A 211 -5.79 -8.78 -10.72
C LEU A 211 -6.78 -8.24 -11.75
N TRP A 212 -6.30 -7.66 -12.86
CA TRP A 212 -7.17 -7.21 -13.93
C TRP A 212 -7.98 -8.39 -14.51
N VAL A 213 -7.32 -9.51 -14.82
CA VAL A 213 -8.00 -10.73 -15.27
C VAL A 213 -8.97 -11.22 -14.21
N PHE A 214 -8.54 -11.32 -12.95
CA PHE A 214 -9.41 -11.77 -11.84
C PHE A 214 -10.68 -10.93 -11.74
N LEU A 215 -10.57 -9.61 -11.66
CA LEU A 215 -11.70 -8.72 -11.43
C LEU A 215 -12.64 -8.62 -12.64
N PHE A 216 -12.10 -8.59 -13.87
CA PHE A 216 -12.90 -8.27 -15.06
C PHE A 216 -13.17 -9.46 -15.99
N ARG A 217 -12.51 -10.58 -15.79
CA ARG A 217 -12.63 -11.76 -16.66
C ARG A 217 -13.07 -13.03 -15.94
N THR A 218 -13.17 -13.05 -14.60
CA THR A 218 -13.57 -14.24 -13.85
C THR A 218 -14.91 -14.09 -13.15
N ARG A 219 -15.62 -15.23 -12.98
CA ARG A 219 -16.86 -15.28 -12.20
C ARG A 219 -16.62 -14.92 -10.72
N ALA A 220 -15.47 -15.30 -10.17
CA ALA A 220 -15.12 -14.98 -8.78
C ALA A 220 -14.93 -13.47 -8.57
N GLY A 221 -14.25 -12.78 -9.49
CA GLY A 221 -14.10 -11.32 -9.45
C GLY A 221 -15.43 -10.59 -9.64
N PHE A 222 -16.30 -11.08 -10.51
CA PHE A 222 -17.66 -10.56 -10.65
C PHE A 222 -18.46 -10.72 -9.35
N ALA A 223 -18.41 -11.90 -8.71
CA ALA A 223 -19.09 -12.16 -7.44
C ALA A 223 -18.58 -11.22 -6.32
N GLN A 224 -17.27 -10.90 -6.30
CA GLN A 224 -16.69 -9.94 -5.37
C GLN A 224 -17.30 -8.55 -5.56
N GLN A 225 -17.36 -8.06 -6.79
CA GLN A 225 -17.88 -6.72 -7.10
C GLN A 225 -19.38 -6.61 -6.82
N VAL A 226 -20.18 -7.60 -7.23
CA VAL A 226 -21.63 -7.61 -6.96
C VAL A 226 -21.90 -7.74 -5.47
N GLY A 227 -21.11 -8.56 -4.76
CA GLY A 227 -21.21 -8.71 -3.31
C GLY A 227 -20.96 -7.40 -2.55
N GLY A 228 -20.03 -6.57 -3.03
CA GLY A 228 -19.72 -5.26 -2.46
C GLY A 228 -20.78 -4.20 -2.79
N LEU A 229 -21.28 -4.17 -4.03
CA LEU A 229 -22.23 -3.16 -4.49
C LEU A 229 -23.67 -3.43 -4.07
N ALA A 230 -24.10 -4.68 -4.12
CA ALA A 230 -25.48 -5.10 -3.88
C ALA A 230 -25.57 -6.47 -3.18
N PRO A 231 -25.28 -6.52 -1.85
CA PRO A 231 -25.21 -7.80 -1.12
C PRO A 231 -26.49 -8.65 -1.18
N ALA A 232 -27.64 -8.00 -1.23
CA ALA A 232 -28.95 -8.69 -1.35
C ALA A 232 -29.09 -9.37 -2.71
N ALA A 233 -28.76 -8.67 -3.80
CA ALA A 233 -28.78 -9.22 -5.15
C ALA A 233 -27.75 -10.35 -5.33
N ALA A 234 -26.56 -10.20 -4.74
CA ALA A 234 -25.52 -11.24 -4.75
C ALA A 234 -26.02 -12.54 -4.10
N ARG A 235 -26.68 -12.44 -2.93
CA ARG A 235 -27.27 -13.60 -2.24
C ARG A 235 -28.37 -14.25 -3.05
N TYR A 236 -29.25 -13.46 -3.68
CA TYR A 236 -30.29 -13.97 -4.56
C TYR A 236 -29.72 -14.72 -5.77
N ALA A 237 -28.60 -14.24 -6.32
CA ALA A 237 -27.85 -14.90 -7.40
C ALA A 237 -27.01 -16.13 -6.94
N GLY A 238 -27.09 -16.53 -5.67
CA GLY A 238 -26.38 -17.68 -5.11
C GLY A 238 -24.91 -17.43 -4.74
N PHE A 239 -24.44 -16.19 -4.74
CA PHE A 239 -23.08 -15.86 -4.30
C PHE A 239 -22.98 -15.83 -2.77
N SER A 240 -21.97 -16.53 -2.25
CA SER A 240 -21.72 -16.62 -0.80
C SER A 240 -20.91 -15.44 -0.31
N SER A 241 -21.46 -14.62 0.59
CA SER A 241 -20.76 -13.52 1.25
C SER A 241 -19.57 -14.02 2.08
N ARG A 242 -19.69 -15.21 2.69
CA ARG A 242 -18.59 -15.86 3.43
C ARG A 242 -17.40 -16.15 2.52
N ARG A 243 -17.63 -16.75 1.34
CA ARG A 243 -16.55 -17.01 0.37
C ARG A 243 -15.94 -15.70 -0.13
N ALA A 244 -16.74 -14.66 -0.35
CA ALA A 244 -16.24 -13.35 -0.75
C ALA A 244 -15.32 -12.76 0.30
N LEU A 245 -15.70 -12.80 1.59
CA LEU A 245 -14.89 -12.31 2.72
C LEU A 245 -13.52 -13.03 2.78
N TRP A 246 -13.54 -14.37 2.81
CA TRP A 246 -12.32 -15.17 2.88
C TRP A 246 -11.41 -14.95 1.67
N THR A 247 -11.97 -14.96 0.46
CA THR A 247 -11.19 -14.73 -0.77
C THR A 247 -10.54 -13.36 -0.77
N ALA A 248 -11.29 -12.30 -0.39
CA ALA A 248 -10.76 -10.94 -0.35
C ALA A 248 -9.61 -10.80 0.65
N LEU A 249 -9.79 -11.25 1.89
CA LEU A 249 -8.78 -11.14 2.94
C LEU A 249 -7.54 -12.00 2.65
N LEU A 250 -7.70 -13.24 2.15
CA LEU A 250 -6.57 -14.10 1.81
C LEU A 250 -5.76 -13.55 0.63
N ILE A 251 -6.41 -13.07 -0.43
CA ILE A 251 -5.71 -12.44 -1.57
C ILE A 251 -4.95 -11.19 -1.07
N SER A 252 -5.61 -10.36 -0.26
CA SER A 252 -4.99 -9.15 0.28
C SER A 252 -3.79 -9.48 1.19
N GLY A 253 -3.98 -10.46 2.10
CA GLY A 253 -2.91 -10.91 2.99
C GLY A 253 -1.75 -11.54 2.25
N GLY A 254 -2.02 -12.37 1.23
CA GLY A 254 -1.00 -12.98 0.39
C GLY A 254 -0.19 -11.95 -0.39
N ALA A 255 -0.85 -10.96 -0.98
CA ALA A 255 -0.20 -9.87 -1.71
C ALA A 255 0.66 -8.99 -0.78
N ALA A 256 0.16 -8.67 0.42
CA ALA A 256 0.91 -7.93 1.42
C ALA A 256 2.10 -8.74 1.96
N GLY A 257 1.91 -10.04 2.22
CA GLY A 257 2.98 -10.93 2.65
C GLY A 257 4.07 -11.12 1.59
N LEU A 258 3.68 -11.22 0.31
CA LEU A 258 4.63 -11.24 -0.81
C LEU A 258 5.44 -9.94 -0.86
N ALA A 259 4.79 -8.79 -0.70
CA ALA A 259 5.47 -7.50 -0.64
C ALA A 259 6.50 -7.45 0.50
N GLY A 260 6.16 -8.00 1.69
CA GLY A 260 7.06 -8.11 2.83
C GLY A 260 8.27 -9.00 2.55
N ALA A 261 8.05 -10.16 1.91
CA ALA A 261 9.13 -11.06 1.50
C ALA A 261 10.08 -10.38 0.49
N LEU A 262 9.51 -9.70 -0.52
CA LEU A 262 10.28 -8.99 -1.53
C LEU A 262 11.10 -7.84 -0.95
N GLU A 263 10.58 -7.15 0.06
CA GLU A 263 11.27 -6.04 0.72
C GLU A 263 12.46 -6.52 1.53
N VAL A 264 12.28 -7.58 2.35
CA VAL A 264 13.36 -8.05 3.24
C VAL A 264 14.39 -8.91 2.52
N ALA A 265 13.99 -9.74 1.54
CA ALA A 265 14.94 -10.54 0.76
C ALA A 265 15.54 -9.79 -0.45
N GLY A 266 15.05 -8.58 -0.76
CA GLY A 266 15.54 -7.71 -1.82
C GLY A 266 16.37 -6.53 -1.28
N PRO A 267 15.75 -5.34 -1.11
CA PRO A 267 16.48 -4.12 -0.78
C PRO A 267 17.14 -4.11 0.60
N ILE A 268 16.52 -4.75 1.62
CA ILE A 268 16.97 -4.68 3.01
C ILE A 268 18.02 -5.75 3.30
N GLY A 269 17.80 -7.00 2.94
CA GLY A 269 18.73 -8.12 3.14
C GLY A 269 18.83 -8.63 4.57
N GLN A 270 17.94 -8.22 5.48
CA GLN A 270 17.88 -8.63 6.89
C GLN A 270 16.57 -8.16 7.53
N LEU A 271 16.21 -8.67 8.71
CA LEU A 271 15.09 -8.14 9.50
C LEU A 271 15.61 -7.10 10.51
N THR A 272 14.90 -5.99 10.57
CA THR A 272 15.14 -4.90 11.52
C THR A 272 13.82 -4.40 12.09
N PRO A 273 13.78 -3.68 13.24
CA PRO A 273 12.55 -3.07 13.75
C PRO A 273 11.93 -2.04 12.82
N TYR A 274 12.69 -1.59 11.80
CA TYR A 274 12.27 -0.55 10.85
C TYR A 274 11.60 -1.11 9.58
N VAL A 275 11.43 -2.43 9.48
CA VAL A 275 10.67 -3.08 8.38
C VAL A 275 9.25 -2.49 8.24
N PRO A 276 8.50 -2.20 9.35
CA PRO A 276 7.23 -1.49 9.23
C PRO A 276 7.43 -0.04 8.81
N ALA A 277 7.41 0.21 7.51
CA ALA A 277 7.60 1.54 6.92
C ALA A 277 6.28 2.29 6.65
N GLY A 278 5.13 1.70 7.04
CA GLY A 278 3.80 2.25 6.78
C GLY A 278 3.30 1.99 5.36
N TYR A 279 3.91 1.06 4.63
CA TYR A 279 3.52 0.73 3.26
C TYR A 279 2.06 0.23 3.17
N GLY A 280 1.59 -0.55 4.15
CA GLY A 280 0.21 -1.03 4.19
C GLY A 280 -0.81 0.10 4.29
N PHE A 281 -0.53 1.11 5.11
CA PHE A 281 -1.39 2.30 5.23
C PHE A 281 -1.33 3.18 3.98
N ALA A 282 -0.13 3.42 3.46
CA ALA A 282 0.04 4.19 2.22
C ALA A 282 -0.59 3.49 1.01
N ALA A 283 -0.59 2.16 0.98
CA ALA A 283 -1.22 1.38 -0.08
C ALA A 283 -2.74 1.55 -0.14
N ILE A 284 -3.40 1.89 0.98
CA ILE A 284 -4.82 2.29 0.98
C ILE A 284 -4.99 3.54 0.10
N ILE A 285 -4.10 4.53 0.26
CA ILE A 285 -4.12 5.75 -0.54
C ILE A 285 -3.88 5.43 -2.01
N VAL A 286 -2.89 4.56 -2.29
CA VAL A 286 -2.59 4.08 -3.66
C VAL A 286 -3.82 3.44 -4.29
N ALA A 287 -4.54 2.60 -3.56
CA ALA A 287 -5.73 1.93 -4.05
C ALA A 287 -6.86 2.92 -4.41
N PHE A 288 -7.12 3.91 -3.56
CA PHE A 288 -8.16 4.92 -3.79
C PHE A 288 -7.77 5.94 -4.87
N VAL A 289 -6.54 6.46 -4.86
CA VAL A 289 -6.02 7.35 -5.92
C VAL A 289 -6.05 6.63 -7.27
N GLY A 290 -5.67 5.35 -7.29
CA GLY A 290 -5.74 4.47 -8.48
C GLY A 290 -7.15 4.00 -8.85
N ARG A 291 -8.21 4.47 -8.15
CA ARG A 291 -9.62 4.13 -8.43
C ARG A 291 -9.92 2.64 -8.33
N LEU A 292 -9.20 1.92 -7.48
CA LEU A 292 -9.29 0.46 -7.35
C LEU A 292 -9.14 -0.27 -8.71
N HIS A 293 -8.50 0.39 -9.69
CA HIS A 293 -8.25 -0.17 -11.02
C HIS A 293 -6.77 -0.51 -11.15
N PRO A 294 -6.39 -1.73 -11.58
CA PRO A 294 -4.99 -2.18 -11.60
C PRO A 294 -4.04 -1.22 -12.30
N VAL A 295 -4.41 -0.69 -13.48
CA VAL A 295 -3.59 0.28 -14.21
C VAL A 295 -3.46 1.60 -13.44
N GLY A 296 -4.55 2.12 -12.87
CA GLY A 296 -4.51 3.34 -12.06
C GLY A 296 -3.61 3.19 -10.83
N MET A 297 -3.61 2.01 -10.21
CA MET A 297 -2.76 1.72 -9.05
C MET A 297 -1.27 1.66 -9.39
N VAL A 298 -0.87 1.29 -10.62
CA VAL A 298 0.53 1.38 -11.04
C VAL A 298 1.01 2.84 -11.00
N PHE A 299 0.24 3.77 -11.59
CA PHE A 299 0.61 5.18 -11.56
C PHE A 299 0.56 5.80 -10.16
N SER A 300 -0.45 5.44 -9.38
CA SER A 300 -0.57 5.95 -8.00
C SER A 300 0.49 5.38 -7.07
N ALA A 301 0.97 4.15 -7.29
CA ALA A 301 2.11 3.59 -6.55
C ALA A 301 3.40 4.35 -6.82
N VAL A 302 3.66 4.74 -8.07
CA VAL A 302 4.80 5.59 -8.44
C VAL A 302 4.66 6.98 -7.80
N LEU A 303 3.47 7.59 -7.86
CA LEU A 303 3.21 8.88 -7.20
C LEU A 303 3.46 8.80 -5.68
N MET A 304 2.99 7.75 -5.03
CA MET A 304 3.19 7.56 -3.58
C MET A 304 4.67 7.30 -3.25
N SER A 305 5.39 6.57 -4.09
CA SER A 305 6.84 6.37 -3.92
C SER A 305 7.62 7.68 -4.03
N MET A 306 7.16 8.63 -4.87
CA MET A 306 7.73 9.98 -4.91
C MET A 306 7.59 10.70 -3.57
N PHE A 307 6.48 10.53 -2.86
CA PHE A 307 6.30 11.11 -1.53
C PHE A 307 7.27 10.50 -0.50
N TYR A 308 7.52 9.18 -0.57
CA TYR A 308 8.51 8.55 0.30
C TYR A 308 9.92 9.07 0.02
N ILE A 309 10.38 8.99 -1.22
CA ILE A 309 11.73 9.43 -1.60
C ILE A 309 11.89 10.95 -1.42
N GLY A 310 10.89 11.74 -1.85
CA GLY A 310 10.88 13.19 -1.66
C GLY A 310 10.94 13.60 -0.20
N GLY A 311 10.24 12.89 0.67
CA GLY A 311 10.30 13.10 2.12
C GLY A 311 11.66 12.74 2.73
N GLU A 312 12.29 11.64 2.30
CA GLU A 312 13.65 11.25 2.69
C GLU A 312 14.69 12.30 2.23
N LEU A 313 14.53 12.82 1.00
CA LEU A 313 15.37 13.90 0.47
C LEU A 313 15.14 15.23 1.20
N ALA A 314 13.89 15.57 1.51
CA ALA A 314 13.57 16.76 2.28
C ALA A 314 14.14 16.70 3.71
N GLN A 315 14.14 15.53 4.33
CA GLN A 315 14.79 15.31 5.61
C GLN A 315 16.31 15.52 5.52
N SER A 316 16.96 14.89 4.55
CA SER A 316 18.43 14.90 4.44
C SER A 316 18.99 16.24 3.95
N ARG A 317 18.31 16.93 3.02
CA ARG A 317 18.81 18.17 2.37
C ARG A 317 18.28 19.46 2.97
N LEU A 318 17.05 19.43 3.50
CA LEU A 318 16.40 20.62 4.07
C LEU A 318 16.31 20.57 5.59
N GLY A 319 16.73 19.46 6.23
CA GLY A 319 16.62 19.26 7.67
C GLY A 319 15.18 19.21 8.18
N LEU A 320 14.23 18.77 7.34
CA LEU A 320 12.82 18.69 7.70
C LEU A 320 12.51 17.38 8.44
N PRO A 321 11.50 17.35 9.32
CA PRO A 321 11.15 16.13 10.04
C PRO A 321 10.62 15.04 9.10
N LYS A 322 10.93 13.77 9.40
CA LYS A 322 10.44 12.59 8.63
C LYS A 322 8.91 12.54 8.56
N SER A 323 8.21 13.04 9.59
CA SER A 323 6.75 13.10 9.65
C SER A 323 6.10 13.90 8.52
N LEU A 324 6.86 14.78 7.85
CA LEU A 324 6.37 15.56 6.72
C LEU A 324 5.83 14.68 5.58
N THR A 325 6.47 13.53 5.32
CA THR A 325 5.97 12.54 4.35
C THR A 325 4.56 12.10 4.68
N GLY A 326 4.30 11.75 5.95
CA GLY A 326 2.96 11.35 6.40
C GLY A 326 1.93 12.48 6.28
N VAL A 327 2.34 13.73 6.50
CA VAL A 327 1.46 14.91 6.29
C VAL A 327 1.04 15.01 4.83
N PHE A 328 1.97 14.92 3.87
CA PHE A 328 1.63 14.95 2.45
C PHE A 328 0.74 13.78 2.03
N GLN A 329 1.00 12.58 2.54
CA GLN A 329 0.16 11.40 2.29
C GLN A 329 -1.26 11.58 2.83
N GLY A 330 -1.39 12.04 4.06
CA GLY A 330 -2.68 12.33 4.69
C GLY A 330 -3.45 13.43 3.98
N LEU A 331 -2.77 14.52 3.58
CA LEU A 331 -3.37 15.61 2.79
C LEU A 331 -3.87 15.10 1.44
N LEU A 332 -3.09 14.28 0.73
CA LEU A 332 -3.51 13.72 -0.56
C LEU A 332 -4.77 12.88 -0.41
N LEU A 333 -4.84 12.01 0.59
CA LEU A 333 -6.03 11.19 0.83
C LEU A 333 -7.24 12.07 1.17
N PHE A 334 -7.07 13.01 2.10
CA PHE A 334 -8.15 13.90 2.51
C PHE A 334 -8.68 14.75 1.35
N THR A 335 -7.79 15.38 0.59
CA THR A 335 -8.16 16.19 -0.58
C THR A 335 -8.77 15.33 -1.69
N LEU A 336 -8.31 14.10 -1.87
CA LEU A 336 -8.92 13.16 -2.82
C LEU A 336 -10.36 12.87 -2.44
N LEU A 337 -10.62 12.49 -1.19
CA LEU A 337 -11.97 12.19 -0.71
C LEU A 337 -12.88 13.41 -0.82
N ALA A 338 -12.36 14.61 -0.50
CA ALA A 338 -13.09 15.86 -0.68
C ALA A 338 -13.40 16.14 -2.16
N CYS A 339 -12.42 15.96 -3.07
CA CYS A 339 -12.62 16.18 -4.51
C CYS A 339 -13.55 15.12 -5.13
N ASP A 340 -13.60 13.92 -4.59
CA ASP A 340 -14.48 12.84 -5.08
C ASP A 340 -15.96 13.17 -4.90
N THR A 341 -16.31 14.01 -3.96
CA THR A 341 -17.69 14.51 -3.84
C THR A 341 -18.16 15.22 -5.11
N LEU A 342 -17.24 15.83 -5.88
CA LEU A 342 -17.53 16.51 -7.14
C LEU A 342 -17.93 15.55 -8.28
N ILE A 343 -17.68 14.26 -8.12
CA ILE A 343 -18.12 13.22 -9.09
C ILE A 343 -19.65 13.08 -9.04
N ALA A 344 -20.18 12.99 -7.83
CA ALA A 344 -21.63 12.78 -7.59
C ALA A 344 -22.41 14.10 -7.43
N TYR A 345 -21.73 15.18 -7.02
CA TYR A 345 -22.34 16.47 -6.75
C TYR A 345 -21.72 17.57 -7.61
N ARG A 346 -22.51 18.62 -7.89
CA ARG A 346 -22.03 19.87 -8.47
C ARG A 346 -22.18 21.00 -7.46
N VAL A 347 -21.18 21.86 -7.43
CA VAL A 347 -21.26 23.10 -6.64
C VAL A 347 -22.04 24.14 -7.44
N ARG A 348 -23.13 24.64 -6.89
CA ARG A 348 -23.94 25.70 -7.51
C ARG A 348 -23.99 26.91 -6.58
N TRP A 349 -23.79 28.07 -7.16
CA TRP A 349 -23.96 29.34 -6.45
C TRP A 349 -25.45 29.71 -6.49
N VAL A 350 -26.13 29.67 -5.36
CA VAL A 350 -27.51 30.12 -5.25
C VAL A 350 -27.46 31.57 -4.77
N GLY A 351 -27.79 32.50 -5.67
CA GLY A 351 -27.95 33.93 -5.32
C GLY A 351 -29.07 34.12 -4.27
N SER A 352 -29.05 35.22 -3.55
CA SER A 352 -29.96 35.49 -2.42
C SER A 352 -31.44 35.69 -2.82
N GLN A 353 -31.80 35.61 -4.10
CA GLN A 353 -33.17 35.89 -4.59
C GLN A 353 -34.14 34.70 -4.51
N GLY A 354 -33.75 33.54 -3.97
CA GLY A 354 -34.60 32.33 -3.89
C GLY A 354 -35.31 32.12 -2.54
N ARG A 355 -35.53 33.16 -1.74
CA ARG A 355 -36.25 33.09 -0.45
C ARG A 355 -37.67 33.63 -0.46
N ALA A 356 -38.30 33.68 -1.64
CA ALA A 356 -39.74 34.05 -1.74
C ALA A 356 -40.41 33.03 -2.67
N ALA A 357 -40.82 31.90 -2.17
CA ALA A 357 -41.99 31.08 -2.55
C ALA A 357 -42.08 29.86 -1.61
#